data_b21230c70d6940c1607b467bb1e30faf
#
_entry.id   b21230c70d6940c1607b467bb1e30faf
#
_cell.length_a   1.000
_cell.length_b   1.000
_cell.length_c   1.000
_cell.angle_alpha   90.00
_cell.angle_beta   90.00
_cell.angle_gamma   90.00
#
_symmetry.space_group_name_H-M   'P 1'
#
loop_
_entity.id
_entity.type
_entity.pdbx_description
1 polymer ?
#
loop_
_entity_poly.entity_id
_entity_poly.type
_entity_poly.pdbx_seq_one_letter_code
_entity_poly.pdbx_strand_id
1 'polypeptide(L)'
;EVWMKPTEAYPDGLVFRVMGEKEGAKIVHLEGTEGLPGPLPYKDADGRRLFTFAHIGYEHVGGRILATGPLDIAIQKQDQINQIDSSILLSTNRMSNPVWMVPKGAEPTKITGMPGLVIEWNAMAFGGTAKPERIEGVGPHPSLFQIREQYLRDFEELVGTFDIMKGQKPSGVEAFSALQLLKEVSQGRFSSVFISRGEAYKDW
;
A
#
# COMPACT_ATOMS: atom_id res chain seq x y z
N GLU A 1 13.93 -17.49 -17.26
CA GLU A 1 13.27 -18.55 -18.03
C GLU A 1 11.90 -18.07 -18.49
N VAL A 2 11.55 -18.44 -19.71
CA VAL A 2 10.24 -18.16 -20.30
C VAL A 2 9.58 -19.48 -20.64
N TRP A 3 8.35 -19.63 -20.18
CA TRP A 3 7.52 -20.81 -20.41
C TRP A 3 6.36 -20.40 -21.31
N MET A 4 6.22 -21.07 -22.44
CA MET A 4 5.15 -20.84 -23.41
C MET A 4 4.18 -21.99 -23.41
N LYS A 5 2.89 -21.66 -23.37
CA LYS A 5 1.82 -22.66 -23.54
C LYS A 5 1.91 -23.33 -24.91
N PRO A 6 1.39 -24.55 -25.06
CA PRO A 6 1.25 -25.20 -26.38
C PRO A 6 0.51 -24.27 -27.36
N THR A 7 1.06 -24.18 -28.57
CA THR A 7 0.53 -23.42 -29.70
C THR A 7 0.57 -24.26 -30.96
N GLU A 8 -0.06 -23.82 -32.05
CA GLU A 8 0.03 -24.55 -33.34
C GLU A 8 1.48 -24.72 -33.84
N ALA A 9 2.34 -23.71 -33.57
CA ALA A 9 3.76 -23.77 -33.97
C ALA A 9 4.60 -24.63 -33.02
N TYR A 10 4.19 -24.76 -31.77
CA TYR A 10 4.87 -25.52 -30.71
C TYR A 10 3.85 -26.36 -29.93
N PRO A 11 3.43 -27.52 -30.46
CA PRO A 11 2.37 -28.32 -29.82
C PRO A 11 2.72 -28.82 -28.42
N ASP A 12 4.00 -28.99 -28.13
CA ASP A 12 4.53 -29.43 -26.83
C ASP A 12 4.84 -28.24 -25.89
N GLY A 13 4.51 -27.00 -26.30
CA GLY A 13 4.95 -25.80 -25.64
C GLY A 13 6.47 -25.58 -25.79
N LEU A 14 6.99 -24.54 -25.19
CA LEU A 14 8.41 -24.20 -25.26
C LEU A 14 8.89 -23.59 -23.92
N VAL A 15 10.08 -24.05 -23.51
CA VAL A 15 10.83 -23.45 -22.40
C VAL A 15 12.16 -22.94 -22.90
N PHE A 16 12.50 -21.70 -22.64
CA PHE A 16 13.79 -21.12 -23.05
C PHE A 16 14.27 -20.08 -22.04
N ARG A 17 15.54 -19.72 -22.11
CA ARG A 17 16.15 -18.68 -21.28
C ARG A 17 16.45 -17.45 -22.12
N VAL A 18 16.13 -16.29 -21.55
CA VAL A 18 16.45 -14.98 -22.12
C VAL A 18 17.38 -14.26 -21.16
N MET A 19 18.49 -13.74 -21.67
CA MET A 19 19.38 -12.84 -20.94
C MET A 19 19.50 -11.53 -21.71
N GLY A 20 19.40 -10.42 -21.02
CA GLY A 20 19.58 -9.09 -21.61
C GLY A 20 18.74 -8.04 -20.89
N GLU A 21 19.08 -6.79 -21.12
CA GLU A 21 18.28 -5.65 -20.72
C GLU A 21 17.08 -5.46 -21.68
N LYS A 22 16.13 -4.60 -21.31
CA LYS A 22 14.84 -4.39 -21.99
C LYS A 22 14.91 -4.20 -23.50
N GLU A 23 16.01 -3.61 -24.00
CA GLU A 23 16.27 -3.43 -25.43
C GLU A 23 17.46 -4.29 -25.84
N GLY A 24 17.20 -5.41 -26.51
CA GLY A 24 18.24 -6.31 -27.01
C GLY A 24 18.37 -7.65 -26.29
N ALA A 25 17.31 -8.07 -25.58
CA ALA A 25 17.26 -9.41 -25.00
C ALA A 25 17.52 -10.49 -26.05
N LYS A 26 18.55 -11.31 -25.84
CA LYS A 26 18.89 -12.45 -26.70
C LYS A 26 18.53 -13.74 -26.03
N ILE A 27 18.04 -14.69 -26.82
CA ILE A 27 17.92 -16.08 -26.35
C ILE A 27 19.34 -16.62 -26.23
N VAL A 28 19.73 -17.03 -25.02
CA VAL A 28 21.08 -17.50 -24.72
C VAL A 28 21.01 -18.98 -24.40
N HIS A 29 21.76 -19.76 -25.18
CA HIS A 29 22.14 -21.11 -24.80
C HIS A 29 23.29 -20.99 -23.77
N LEU A 30 23.05 -21.35 -22.53
CA LEU A 30 24.10 -21.52 -21.54
C LEU A 30 24.64 -22.97 -21.71
N GLU A 31 25.94 -23.11 -21.99
CA GLU A 31 26.61 -24.41 -21.92
C GLU A 31 26.34 -25.03 -20.53
N GLY A 32 25.91 -26.30 -20.54
CA GLY A 32 25.55 -27.02 -19.32
C GLY A 32 24.06 -27.00 -18.93
N THR A 33 23.20 -26.30 -19.65
CA THR A 33 21.75 -26.45 -19.53
C THR A 33 21.24 -27.39 -20.63
N GLU A 34 21.45 -28.68 -20.45
CA GLU A 34 20.90 -29.71 -21.33
C GLU A 34 19.36 -29.55 -21.37
N GLY A 35 18.81 -29.47 -22.59
CA GLY A 35 17.37 -29.48 -22.84
C GLY A 35 16.67 -28.12 -23.03
N LEU A 36 17.41 -26.98 -23.11
CA LEU A 36 16.82 -25.69 -23.44
C LEU A 36 17.42 -25.08 -24.72
N PRO A 37 16.62 -24.53 -25.66
CA PRO A 37 15.16 -24.56 -25.66
C PRO A 37 14.60 -25.97 -25.83
N GLY A 38 13.55 -26.30 -25.12
CA GLY A 38 12.94 -27.61 -25.11
C GLY A 38 11.44 -27.55 -24.84
N PRO A 39 10.77 -28.70 -25.01
CA PRO A 39 9.35 -28.79 -24.71
C PRO A 39 9.09 -28.64 -23.20
N LEU A 40 7.85 -28.33 -22.81
CA LEU A 40 7.45 -28.29 -21.40
C LEU A 40 7.82 -29.61 -20.70
N PRO A 41 8.42 -29.55 -19.49
CA PRO A 41 8.98 -30.71 -18.82
C PRO A 41 7.93 -31.70 -18.28
N TYR A 42 6.74 -31.22 -17.94
CA TYR A 42 5.70 -31.99 -17.28
C TYR A 42 4.66 -32.52 -18.28
N LYS A 43 4.12 -33.70 -17.99
CA LYS A 43 3.07 -34.34 -18.78
C LYS A 43 1.94 -34.81 -17.86
N ASP A 44 0.71 -34.80 -18.39
CA ASP A 44 -0.44 -35.40 -17.75
C ASP A 44 -0.46 -36.92 -17.91
N ALA A 45 -1.47 -37.57 -17.37
CA ALA A 45 -1.67 -39.02 -17.51
C ALA A 45 -1.88 -39.47 -18.96
N ASP A 46 -2.38 -38.55 -19.81
CA ASP A 46 -2.63 -38.80 -21.24
C ASP A 46 -1.39 -38.50 -22.11
N GLY A 47 -0.29 -38.07 -21.50
CA GLY A 47 0.99 -37.78 -22.18
C GLY A 47 1.05 -36.38 -22.80
N ARG A 48 0.03 -35.53 -22.62
CA ARG A 48 0.03 -34.15 -23.09
C ARG A 48 0.94 -33.30 -22.23
N ARG A 49 1.62 -32.30 -22.82
CA ARG A 49 2.49 -31.38 -22.08
C ARG A 49 1.68 -30.38 -21.26
N LEU A 50 2.00 -30.31 -19.97
CA LEU A 50 1.34 -29.44 -19.02
C LEU A 50 2.09 -28.12 -18.87
N PHE A 51 1.33 -27.03 -18.91
CA PHE A 51 1.80 -25.71 -18.51
C PHE A 51 1.44 -25.51 -17.03
N THR A 52 2.44 -25.64 -16.14
CA THR A 52 2.25 -25.73 -14.68
C THR A 52 1.99 -24.40 -13.99
N PHE A 53 1.85 -23.30 -14.73
CA PHE A 53 1.57 -21.99 -14.16
C PHE A 53 0.11 -21.64 -14.37
N ALA A 54 -0.64 -21.48 -13.29
CA ALA A 54 -1.98 -20.92 -13.29
C ALA A 54 -1.95 -19.46 -12.86
N HIS A 55 -2.58 -18.57 -13.61
CA HIS A 55 -2.71 -17.16 -13.27
C HIS A 55 -4.03 -16.93 -12.54
N ILE A 56 -3.95 -16.51 -11.27
CA ILE A 56 -5.11 -16.15 -10.47
C ILE A 56 -5.13 -14.63 -10.34
N GLY A 57 -6.06 -13.97 -11.02
CA GLY A 57 -6.24 -12.53 -10.95
C GLY A 57 -7.40 -12.14 -10.04
N TYR A 58 -7.31 -10.99 -9.40
CA TYR A 58 -8.42 -10.42 -8.64
C TYR A 58 -9.48 -9.85 -9.58
N GLU A 59 -9.08 -8.92 -10.44
CA GLU A 59 -9.96 -8.31 -11.43
C GLU A 59 -9.22 -8.22 -12.78
N HIS A 60 -9.79 -8.87 -13.80
CA HIS A 60 -9.21 -8.84 -15.14
C HIS A 60 -9.67 -7.60 -15.91
N VAL A 61 -8.71 -6.77 -16.27
CA VAL A 61 -8.93 -5.60 -17.13
C VAL A 61 -8.63 -5.96 -18.57
N GLY A 62 -9.58 -5.70 -19.47
CA GLY A 62 -9.41 -5.96 -20.89
C GLY A 62 -8.13 -5.31 -21.44
N GLY A 63 -7.34 -6.09 -22.21
CA GLY A 63 -6.09 -5.63 -22.79
C GLY A 63 -4.87 -5.64 -21.87
N ARG A 64 -4.99 -6.11 -20.63
CA ARG A 64 -3.86 -6.32 -19.71
C ARG A 64 -3.66 -7.79 -19.39
N ILE A 65 -2.41 -8.24 -19.39
CA ILE A 65 -2.03 -9.60 -19.01
C ILE A 65 -2.14 -9.78 -17.49
N LEU A 66 -1.74 -8.77 -16.74
CA LEU A 66 -1.80 -8.78 -15.28
C LEU A 66 -3.13 -8.18 -14.81
N ALA A 67 -3.81 -8.90 -13.93
CA ALA A 67 -4.99 -8.44 -13.26
C ALA A 67 -4.64 -7.33 -12.24
N THR A 68 -5.60 -6.44 -11.97
CA THR A 68 -5.47 -5.46 -10.89
C THR A 68 -5.79 -6.11 -9.54
N GLY A 69 -5.09 -5.69 -8.49
CA GLY A 69 -5.35 -6.13 -7.12
C GLY A 69 -6.35 -5.21 -6.40
N PRO A 70 -6.96 -5.67 -5.30
CA PRO A 70 -7.88 -4.83 -4.51
C PRO A 70 -7.17 -3.62 -3.90
N LEU A 71 -5.87 -3.71 -3.67
CA LEU A 71 -5.07 -2.63 -3.11
C LEU A 71 -4.72 -1.55 -4.13
N ASP A 72 -4.71 -1.86 -5.43
CA ASP A 72 -4.35 -0.88 -6.48
C ASP A 72 -5.27 0.34 -6.46
N ILE A 73 -6.57 0.10 -6.21
CA ILE A 73 -7.58 1.18 -6.07
C ILE A 73 -7.39 1.98 -4.77
N ALA A 74 -6.85 1.35 -3.75
CA ALA A 74 -6.70 1.93 -2.42
C ALA A 74 -5.38 2.70 -2.21
N ILE A 75 -4.39 2.56 -3.12
CA ILE A 75 -3.06 3.20 -3.01
C ILE A 75 -3.19 4.71 -2.82
N GLN A 76 -3.97 5.37 -3.66
CA GLN A 76 -4.14 6.83 -3.58
C GLN A 76 -4.75 7.27 -2.25
N LYS A 77 -5.69 6.49 -1.72
CA LYS A 77 -6.30 6.78 -0.42
C LYS A 77 -5.33 6.55 0.73
N GLN A 78 -4.49 5.52 0.63
CA GLN A 78 -3.41 5.28 1.59
C GLN A 78 -2.40 6.44 1.62
N ASP A 79 -2.04 6.97 0.46
CA ASP A 79 -1.13 8.13 0.38
C ASP A 79 -1.74 9.36 1.04
N GLN A 80 -3.05 9.60 0.87
CA GLN A 80 -3.75 10.69 1.53
C GLN A 80 -3.75 10.53 3.06
N ILE A 81 -3.97 9.32 3.57
CA ILE A 81 -3.88 9.01 5.01
C ILE A 81 -2.47 9.29 5.53
N ASN A 82 -1.44 8.82 4.83
CA ASN A 82 -0.05 9.02 5.20
C ASN A 82 0.33 10.51 5.23
N GLN A 83 -0.19 11.33 4.30
CA GLN A 83 0.02 12.78 4.28
C GLN A 83 -0.63 13.47 5.48
N ILE A 84 -1.86 13.06 5.83
CA ILE A 84 -2.55 13.61 7.01
C ILE A 84 -1.82 13.22 8.29
N ASP A 85 -1.44 11.97 8.44
CA ASP A 85 -0.70 11.48 9.61
C ASP A 85 0.64 12.21 9.76
N SER A 86 1.35 12.44 8.66
CA SER A 86 2.58 13.23 8.64
C SER A 86 2.34 14.69 9.04
N SER A 87 1.23 15.28 8.61
CA SER A 87 0.86 16.67 8.96
C SER A 87 0.49 16.79 10.44
N ILE A 88 -0.23 15.82 10.99
CA ILE A 88 -0.56 15.76 12.41
C ILE A 88 0.73 15.64 13.25
N LEU A 89 1.61 14.71 12.87
CA LEU A 89 2.88 14.49 13.55
C LEU A 89 3.76 15.75 13.51
N LEU A 90 3.87 16.40 12.35
CA LEU A 90 4.63 17.65 12.20
C LEU A 90 4.07 18.76 13.05
N SER A 91 2.74 18.94 13.09
CA SER A 91 2.08 19.95 13.91
C SER A 91 2.29 19.67 15.39
N THR A 92 2.21 18.39 15.80
CA THR A 92 2.46 17.98 17.19
C THR A 92 3.91 18.23 17.59
N ASN A 93 4.87 17.94 16.72
CA ASN A 93 6.28 18.21 16.97
C ASN A 93 6.58 19.71 17.09
N ARG A 94 5.94 20.55 16.26
CA ARG A 94 6.07 22.00 16.35
C ARG A 94 5.44 22.55 17.63
N MET A 95 4.34 21.99 18.07
CA MET A 95 3.72 22.36 19.35
C MET A 95 4.62 21.98 20.53
N SER A 96 5.26 20.82 20.48
CA SER A 96 6.16 20.35 21.54
C SER A 96 7.48 21.14 21.59
N ASN A 97 7.94 21.66 20.44
CA ASN A 97 9.16 22.45 20.31
C ASN A 97 8.84 23.89 19.90
N PRO A 98 8.37 24.71 20.82
CA PRO A 98 7.97 26.10 20.51
C PRO A 98 9.15 26.94 20.06
N VAL A 99 8.89 27.87 19.16
CA VAL A 99 9.86 28.83 18.65
C VAL A 99 9.97 30.01 19.60
N TRP A 100 11.20 30.48 19.81
CA TRP A 100 11.47 31.68 20.59
C TRP A 100 11.65 32.87 19.64
N MET A 101 10.91 33.96 19.90
CA MET A 101 11.21 35.26 19.30
C MET A 101 12.20 36.02 20.18
N VAL A 102 13.36 36.28 19.59
CA VAL A 102 14.44 37.02 20.26
C VAL A 102 14.80 38.22 19.42
N PRO A 103 14.90 39.42 20.01
CA PRO A 103 15.33 40.61 19.29
C PRO A 103 16.70 40.45 18.67
N LYS A 104 16.88 40.98 17.45
CA LYS A 104 18.15 40.93 16.73
C LYS A 104 19.24 41.61 17.54
N GLY A 105 20.32 40.92 17.87
CA GLY A 105 21.43 41.45 18.69
C GLY A 105 21.34 41.11 20.20
N ALA A 106 20.23 40.53 20.69
CA ALA A 106 20.21 39.87 21.98
C ALA A 106 20.49 38.40 21.74
N GLU A 107 21.77 38.03 21.72
CA GLU A 107 22.17 36.63 21.59
C GLU A 107 22.00 35.89 22.91
N PRO A 108 20.93 35.14 23.13
CA PRO A 108 20.84 34.22 24.24
C PRO A 108 21.79 33.05 23.99
N THR A 109 22.58 32.74 24.99
CA THR A 109 23.69 31.75 24.92
C THR A 109 23.19 30.30 24.72
N LYS A 110 22.47 29.96 23.73
CA LYS A 110 21.87 28.66 23.38
C LYS A 110 20.48 28.43 23.94
N ILE A 111 19.47 28.63 23.10
CA ILE A 111 18.13 28.10 23.33
C ILE A 111 18.14 26.65 22.88
N THR A 112 18.31 25.73 23.82
CA THR A 112 18.14 24.29 23.58
C THR A 112 16.80 23.88 24.20
N GLY A 113 16.12 22.87 23.64
CA GLY A 113 14.85 22.35 24.18
C GLY A 113 14.98 21.59 25.52
N MET A 114 15.99 21.89 26.33
CA MET A 114 16.22 21.22 27.62
C MET A 114 15.22 21.69 28.67
N PRO A 115 14.62 20.78 29.45
CA PRO A 115 13.82 21.15 30.61
C PRO A 115 14.65 21.96 31.62
N GLY A 116 14.13 23.09 32.09
CA GLY A 116 14.81 23.95 33.07
C GLY A 116 15.84 24.91 32.48
N LEU A 117 15.84 25.11 31.15
CA LEU A 117 16.74 26.06 30.49
C LEU A 117 16.54 27.47 31.02
N VAL A 118 17.60 28.07 31.56
CA VAL A 118 17.68 29.48 31.93
C VAL A 118 18.26 30.24 30.75
N ILE A 119 17.46 31.18 30.21
CA ILE A 119 17.86 32.03 29.09
C ILE A 119 18.29 33.39 29.67
N GLU A 120 19.60 33.64 29.63
CA GLU A 120 20.14 34.96 29.94
C GLU A 120 20.07 35.86 28.71
N TRP A 121 19.57 37.07 28.87
CA TRP A 121 19.42 38.00 27.77
C TRP A 121 19.73 39.43 28.23
N ASN A 122 20.20 40.28 27.33
CA ASN A 122 20.56 41.63 27.64
C ASN A 122 19.41 42.62 27.42
N ALA A 123 18.69 42.99 28.47
CA ALA A 123 17.55 43.89 28.42
C ALA A 123 17.94 45.34 28.03
N MET A 124 19.16 45.75 28.37
CA MET A 124 19.65 47.13 28.17
C MET A 124 19.88 47.48 26.70
N ALA A 125 20.24 46.50 25.88
CA ALA A 125 20.52 46.68 24.44
C ALA A 125 19.30 47.16 23.62
N PHE A 126 18.09 47.04 24.18
CA PHE A 126 16.80 47.32 23.48
C PHE A 126 15.86 48.22 24.28
N GLY A 127 16.40 49.17 25.03
CA GLY A 127 15.56 50.13 25.78
C GLY A 127 14.79 49.50 26.95
N GLY A 128 15.15 48.35 27.44
CA GLY A 128 14.64 47.71 28.65
C GLY A 128 13.27 47.02 28.56
N THR A 129 12.63 47.05 27.42
CA THR A 129 11.25 46.53 27.25
C THR A 129 11.10 45.26 26.44
N ALA A 130 12.09 44.94 25.58
CA ALA A 130 12.02 43.75 24.74
C ALA A 130 12.42 42.47 25.51
N LYS A 131 11.49 41.58 25.75
CA LYS A 131 11.70 40.27 26.37
C LYS A 131 11.69 39.18 25.32
N PRO A 132 12.50 38.12 25.47
CA PRO A 132 12.32 36.90 24.64
C PRO A 132 10.92 36.35 24.87
N GLU A 133 10.17 36.19 23.82
CA GLU A 133 8.82 35.68 23.90
C GLU A 133 8.75 34.28 23.28
N ARG A 134 8.12 33.38 23.99
CA ARG A 134 7.83 32.05 23.54
C ARG A 134 6.56 32.04 22.72
N ILE A 135 6.65 31.71 21.45
CA ILE A 135 5.48 31.48 20.62
C ILE A 135 5.00 30.07 20.87
N GLU A 136 3.82 29.95 21.48
CA GLU A 136 3.21 28.64 21.65
C GLU A 136 2.86 28.06 20.28
N GLY A 137 3.24 26.82 20.05
CA GLY A 137 2.91 26.11 18.82
C GLY A 137 1.41 25.85 18.75
N VAL A 138 0.80 26.15 17.61
CA VAL A 138 -0.58 25.80 17.35
C VAL A 138 -0.66 24.30 17.10
N GLY A 139 -1.48 23.61 17.89
CA GLY A 139 -1.72 22.17 17.71
C GLY A 139 -2.41 21.85 16.38
N PRO A 140 -2.49 20.58 16.00
CA PRO A 140 -3.20 20.17 14.79
C PRO A 140 -4.68 20.55 14.90
N HIS A 141 -5.21 21.09 13.81
CA HIS A 141 -6.62 21.50 13.79
C HIS A 141 -7.52 20.26 13.95
N PRO A 142 -8.59 20.32 14.76
CA PRO A 142 -9.49 19.18 15.00
C PRO A 142 -10.06 18.55 13.73
N SER A 143 -10.26 19.33 12.66
CA SER A 143 -10.74 18.82 11.38
C SER A 143 -9.80 17.80 10.74
N LEU A 144 -8.49 17.84 11.01
CA LEU A 144 -7.56 16.86 10.47
C LEU A 144 -7.87 15.45 10.97
N PHE A 145 -8.26 15.31 12.24
CA PHE A 145 -8.67 14.03 12.81
C PHE A 145 -9.97 13.52 12.20
N GLN A 146 -10.92 14.43 11.94
CA GLN A 146 -12.19 14.08 11.30
C GLN A 146 -11.97 13.60 9.85
N ILE A 147 -11.14 14.32 9.08
CA ILE A 147 -10.80 13.94 7.69
C ILE A 147 -10.05 12.62 7.69
N ARG A 148 -9.11 12.40 8.62
CA ARG A 148 -8.41 11.13 8.78
C ARG A 148 -9.36 9.95 9.00
N GLU A 149 -10.32 10.13 9.91
CA GLU A 149 -11.34 9.11 10.18
C GLU A 149 -12.21 8.83 8.95
N GLN A 150 -12.59 9.86 8.22
CA GLN A 150 -13.33 9.71 6.98
C GLN A 150 -12.51 8.95 5.94
N TYR A 151 -11.23 9.28 5.76
CA TYR A 151 -10.36 8.58 4.80
C TYR A 151 -10.12 7.11 5.18
N LEU A 152 -10.05 6.79 6.47
CA LEU A 152 -9.98 5.40 6.92
C LEU A 152 -11.26 4.63 6.57
N ARG A 153 -12.43 5.23 6.75
CA ARG A 153 -13.71 4.61 6.37
C ARG A 153 -13.81 4.42 4.85
N ASP A 154 -13.45 5.44 4.08
CA ASP A 154 -13.40 5.37 2.62
C ASP A 154 -12.44 4.26 2.15
N PHE A 155 -11.29 4.12 2.81
CA PHE A 155 -10.31 3.06 2.51
C PHE A 155 -10.90 1.67 2.78
N GLU A 156 -11.55 1.48 3.91
CA GLU A 156 -12.22 0.22 4.25
C GLU A 156 -13.33 -0.12 3.26
N GLU A 157 -14.10 0.88 2.82
CA GLU A 157 -15.14 0.72 1.82
C GLU A 157 -14.56 0.37 0.44
N LEU A 158 -13.48 1.02 0.01
CA LEU A 158 -12.80 0.72 -1.25
C LEU A 158 -12.24 -0.70 -1.28
N VAL A 159 -11.58 -1.14 -0.20
CA VAL A 159 -11.05 -2.51 -0.08
C VAL A 159 -12.17 -3.53 0.11
N GLY A 160 -13.34 -3.10 0.59
CA GLY A 160 -14.48 -3.97 0.84
C GLY A 160 -14.41 -4.73 2.16
N THR A 161 -13.63 -4.24 3.11
CA THR A 161 -13.52 -4.81 4.46
C THR A 161 -14.61 -4.24 5.36
N PHE A 162 -15.80 -4.84 5.32
CA PHE A 162 -16.91 -4.46 6.18
C PHE A 162 -16.79 -5.06 7.58
N ASP A 163 -17.42 -4.43 8.57
CA ASP A 163 -17.39 -4.83 9.97
C ASP A 163 -17.74 -6.31 10.18
N ILE A 164 -18.70 -6.82 9.41
CA ILE A 164 -19.11 -8.23 9.49
C ILE A 164 -18.00 -9.19 9.06
N MET A 165 -17.12 -8.77 8.13
CA MET A 165 -15.97 -9.57 7.71
C MET A 165 -14.84 -9.54 8.75
N LYS A 166 -14.79 -8.48 9.57
CA LYS A 166 -13.88 -8.35 10.72
C LYS A 166 -14.42 -9.12 11.96
N GLY A 167 -15.59 -9.77 11.85
CA GLY A 167 -16.25 -10.44 12.95
C GLY A 167 -16.96 -9.48 13.91
N GLN A 168 -17.13 -8.22 13.55
CA GLN A 168 -17.84 -7.24 14.35
C GLN A 168 -19.33 -7.25 13.99
N LYS A 169 -20.17 -7.21 15.00
CA LYS A 169 -21.62 -7.14 14.81
C LYS A 169 -22.02 -5.71 14.42
N PRO A 170 -22.67 -5.51 13.25
CA PRO A 170 -23.18 -4.18 12.89
C PRO A 170 -24.19 -3.69 13.93
N SER A 171 -24.18 -2.40 14.22
CA SER A 171 -25.12 -1.77 15.12
C SER A 171 -26.57 -1.93 14.62
N GLY A 172 -27.49 -2.34 15.49
CA GLY A 172 -28.92 -2.46 15.18
C GLY A 172 -29.34 -3.76 14.47
N VAL A 173 -28.43 -4.68 14.20
CA VAL A 173 -28.76 -5.99 13.59
C VAL A 173 -28.67 -7.10 14.63
N GLU A 174 -29.82 -7.66 15.02
CA GLU A 174 -29.89 -8.72 16.04
C GLU A 174 -30.23 -10.10 15.48
N ALA A 175 -31.02 -10.15 14.41
CA ALA A 175 -31.45 -11.40 13.81
C ALA A 175 -30.30 -12.15 13.12
N PHE A 176 -30.14 -13.43 13.44
CA PHE A 176 -29.11 -14.30 12.83
C PHE A 176 -29.23 -14.35 11.30
N SER A 177 -30.48 -14.45 10.78
CA SER A 177 -30.73 -14.45 9.33
C SER A 177 -30.28 -13.17 8.64
N ALA A 178 -30.42 -12.00 9.27
CA ALA A 178 -29.97 -10.74 8.74
C ALA A 178 -28.43 -10.66 8.72
N LEU A 179 -27.76 -11.17 9.77
CA LEU A 179 -26.30 -11.27 9.81
C LEU A 179 -25.75 -12.21 8.74
N GLN A 180 -26.44 -13.34 8.50
CA GLN A 180 -26.07 -14.27 7.44
C GLN A 180 -26.20 -13.64 6.06
N LEU A 181 -27.31 -12.94 5.79
CA LEU A 181 -27.52 -12.23 4.53
C LEU A 181 -26.45 -11.16 4.29
N LEU A 182 -26.13 -10.35 5.31
CA LEU A 182 -25.07 -9.35 5.21
C LEU A 182 -23.69 -9.97 4.94
N LYS A 183 -23.40 -11.12 5.54
CA LYS A 183 -22.17 -11.87 5.25
C LYS A 183 -22.14 -12.35 3.81
N GLU A 184 -23.22 -12.92 3.29
CA GLU A 184 -23.31 -13.39 1.91
C GLU A 184 -23.14 -12.23 0.91
N VAL A 185 -23.80 -11.10 1.13
CA VAL A 185 -23.66 -9.89 0.30
C VAL A 185 -22.22 -9.37 0.33
N SER A 186 -21.60 -9.33 1.51
CA SER A 186 -20.20 -8.88 1.65
C SER A 186 -19.23 -9.81 0.93
N GLN A 187 -19.47 -11.12 0.97
CA GLN A 187 -18.67 -12.12 0.25
C GLN A 187 -18.87 -12.05 -1.26
N GLY A 188 -20.04 -11.62 -1.73
CA GLY A 188 -20.36 -11.48 -3.14
C GLY A 188 -19.40 -10.56 -3.89
N ARG A 189 -18.82 -9.55 -3.22
CA ARG A 189 -17.80 -8.67 -3.79
C ARG A 189 -16.51 -9.40 -4.21
N PHE A 190 -16.18 -10.50 -3.54
CA PHE A 190 -15.01 -11.31 -3.86
C PHE A 190 -15.32 -12.51 -4.75
N SER A 191 -16.54 -12.59 -5.29
CA SER A 191 -16.98 -13.72 -6.12
C SER A 191 -16.10 -13.91 -7.37
N SER A 192 -15.65 -12.83 -8.01
CA SER A 192 -14.73 -12.87 -9.16
C SER A 192 -13.43 -13.60 -8.83
N VAL A 193 -12.88 -13.36 -7.64
CA VAL A 193 -11.64 -14.02 -7.18
C VAL A 193 -11.86 -15.51 -6.95
N PHE A 194 -13.00 -15.88 -6.35
CA PHE A 194 -13.33 -17.28 -6.13
C PHE A 194 -13.56 -18.04 -7.44
N ILE A 195 -14.18 -17.38 -8.44
CA ILE A 195 -14.36 -17.94 -9.78
C ILE A 195 -12.99 -18.11 -10.47
N SER A 196 -12.17 -17.07 -10.53
CA SER A 196 -10.84 -17.11 -11.13
C SER A 196 -9.95 -18.18 -10.50
N ARG A 197 -10.01 -18.31 -9.17
CA ARG A 197 -9.31 -19.37 -8.44
C ARG A 197 -9.85 -20.76 -8.81
N GLY A 198 -11.19 -20.90 -8.90
CA GLY A 198 -11.83 -22.17 -9.30
C GLY A 198 -11.47 -22.60 -10.72
N GLU A 199 -11.35 -21.65 -11.64
CA GLU A 199 -10.89 -21.90 -13.01
C GLU A 199 -9.42 -22.32 -13.03
N ALA A 200 -8.56 -21.62 -12.30
CA ALA A 200 -7.15 -21.97 -12.19
C ALA A 200 -6.91 -23.38 -11.63
N TYR A 201 -7.76 -23.87 -10.73
CA TYR A 201 -7.70 -25.24 -10.22
C TYR A 201 -8.21 -26.29 -11.21
N LYS A 202 -9.04 -25.91 -12.20
CA LYS A 202 -9.47 -26.84 -13.26
C LYS A 202 -8.40 -27.00 -14.33
N ASP A 203 -7.59 -25.94 -14.51
CA ASP A 203 -6.47 -25.94 -15.48
C ASP A 203 -5.22 -26.65 -14.91
N TRP A 204 -5.27 -27.05 -13.65
CA TRP A 204 -4.18 -27.75 -12.92
C TRP A 204 -4.45 -29.23 -12.84
#